data_4e84d92a7a3d16dc4e13a6f8c63acef2
#
_entry.id   4e84d92a7a3d16dc4e13a6f8c63acef2
#
_cell.length_a   1.000
_cell.length_b   1.000
_cell.length_c   1.000
_cell.angle_alpha   90.00
_cell.angle_beta   90.00
_cell.angle_gamma   90.00
#
_symmetry.space_group_name_H-M   'P 1'
#
loop_
_entity.id
_entity.type
_entity.pdbx_description
1 polymer ?
#
loop_
_entity_poly.entity_id
_entity_poly.type
_entity_poly.pdbx_seq_one_letter_code
_entity_poly.pdbx_strand_id
1 'polypeptide(L)' 'MAERIPPELQTRIAQLQQLQEQLRIIIAQKQSVEAELREVERVISELTKMSNDAELYKSIGHV' A
#
# COMPACT_ATOMS: atom_id res chain seq x y z
N MET A 1 29.80 36.03 -12.10
CA MET A 1 29.07 35.73 -13.32
C MET A 1 28.11 34.59 -13.07
N ALA A 2 26.86 34.85 -13.25
CA ALA A 2 25.86 33.84 -13.06
C ALA A 2 26.01 32.80 -14.18
N GLU A 3 26.37 31.60 -13.83
CA GLU A 3 26.39 30.51 -14.78
C GLU A 3 24.92 30.13 -15.07
N ARG A 4 24.56 30.32 -16.31
CA ARG A 4 23.23 29.97 -16.74
C ARG A 4 23.20 28.49 -17.11
N ILE A 5 22.28 27.77 -16.50
CA ILE A 5 22.02 26.42 -16.91
C ILE A 5 21.41 26.46 -18.31
N PRO A 6 21.93 25.69 -19.27
CA PRO A 6 21.33 25.66 -20.62
C PRO A 6 19.86 25.30 -20.57
N PRO A 7 19.03 25.87 -21.45
CA PRO A 7 17.59 25.55 -21.47
C PRO A 7 17.27 24.07 -21.57
N GLU A 8 18.09 23.34 -22.30
CA GLU A 8 17.93 21.88 -22.43
C GLU A 8 18.05 21.18 -21.07
N LEU A 9 19.06 21.59 -20.29
CA LEU A 9 19.26 21.03 -18.95
C LEU A 9 18.14 21.45 -18.00
N GLN A 10 17.66 22.68 -18.11
CA GLN A 10 16.54 23.16 -17.30
C GLN A 10 15.30 22.31 -17.55
N THR A 11 15.02 21.99 -18.81
CA THR A 11 13.90 21.15 -19.18
C THR A 11 14.04 19.75 -18.60
N ARG A 12 15.23 19.17 -18.68
CA ARG A 12 15.50 17.83 -18.15
C ARG A 12 15.39 17.78 -16.62
N ILE A 13 15.89 18.83 -15.96
CA ILE A 13 15.76 18.94 -14.51
C ILE A 13 14.28 19.01 -14.10
N ALA A 14 13.48 19.81 -14.82
CA ALA A 14 12.06 19.92 -14.55
C ALA A 14 11.36 18.57 -14.77
N GLN A 15 11.70 17.85 -15.84
CA GLN A 15 11.15 16.52 -16.11
C GLN A 15 11.54 15.52 -15.02
N LEU A 16 12.78 15.57 -14.57
CA LEU A 16 13.26 14.70 -13.50
C LEU A 16 12.50 14.95 -12.20
N GLN A 17 12.31 16.22 -11.85
CA GLN A 17 11.54 16.60 -10.65
C GLN A 17 10.10 16.12 -10.74
N GLN A 18 9.50 16.21 -11.91
CA GLN A 18 8.15 15.75 -12.15
C GLN A 18 8.06 14.21 -11.98
N LEU A 19 9.02 13.49 -12.53
CA LEU A 19 9.09 12.04 -12.38
C LEU A 19 9.31 11.63 -10.93
N GLN A 20 10.15 12.35 -10.20
CA GLN A 20 10.37 12.08 -8.78
C GLN A 20 9.07 12.26 -7.99
N GLU A 21 8.29 13.28 -8.30
CA GLU A 21 7.00 13.52 -7.64
C GLU A 21 6.00 12.43 -7.97
N GLN A 22 5.93 12.00 -9.24
CA GLN A 22 5.07 10.90 -9.65
C GLN A 22 5.46 9.60 -8.95
N LEU A 23 6.75 9.35 -8.85
CA LEU A 23 7.25 8.16 -8.13
C LEU A 23 6.85 8.18 -6.66
N ARG A 24 6.96 9.34 -6.02
CA ARG A 24 6.55 9.50 -4.62
C ARG A 24 5.07 9.16 -4.44
N ILE A 25 4.23 9.64 -5.34
CA ILE A 25 2.78 9.37 -5.31
C ILE A 25 2.51 7.87 -5.48
N ILE A 26 3.19 7.23 -6.43
CA ILE A 26 3.02 5.80 -6.68
C ILE A 26 3.46 4.98 -5.46
N ILE A 27 4.57 5.33 -4.84
CA ILE A 27 5.04 4.65 -3.63
C ILE A 27 4.02 4.80 -2.51
N ALA A 28 3.46 6.00 -2.33
CA ALA A 28 2.44 6.23 -1.31
C ALA A 28 1.18 5.40 -1.57
N GLN A 29 0.74 5.31 -2.83
CA GLN A 29 -0.40 4.48 -3.22
C GLN A 29 -0.13 3.00 -2.96
N LYS A 30 1.06 2.53 -3.31
CA LYS A 30 1.48 1.16 -3.06
C LYS A 30 1.41 0.83 -1.56
N GLN A 31 1.94 1.69 -0.71
CA GLN A 31 1.93 1.51 0.73
C GLN A 31 0.51 1.47 1.28
N SER A 32 -0.37 2.33 0.74
CA SER A 32 -1.77 2.36 1.13
C SER A 32 -2.49 1.05 0.78
N VAL A 33 -2.28 0.55 -0.43
CA VAL A 33 -2.86 -0.72 -0.88
C VAL A 33 -2.33 -1.89 -0.05
N GLU A 34 -1.04 -1.91 0.24
CA GLU A 34 -0.44 -2.94 1.09
C GLU A 34 -1.03 -2.93 2.49
N ALA A 35 -1.28 -1.74 3.06
CA ALA A 35 -1.91 -1.62 4.36
C ALA A 35 -3.35 -2.14 4.34
N GLU A 36 -4.11 -1.82 3.31
CA GLU A 36 -5.46 -2.32 3.12
C GLU A 36 -5.48 -3.84 2.98
N LEU A 37 -4.54 -4.39 2.22
CA LEU A 37 -4.42 -5.83 2.04
C LEU A 37 -4.15 -6.54 3.37
N ARG A 38 -3.22 -6.02 4.16
CA ARG A 38 -2.94 -6.58 5.49
C ARG A 38 -4.17 -6.54 6.39
N GLU A 39 -4.95 -5.45 6.32
CA GLU A 39 -6.17 -5.32 7.12
C GLU A 39 -7.21 -6.35 6.69
N VAL A 40 -7.41 -6.54 5.39
CA VAL A 40 -8.33 -7.55 4.86
C VAL A 40 -7.89 -8.96 5.27
N GLU A 41 -6.61 -9.25 5.15
CA GLU A 41 -6.05 -10.55 5.56
C GLU A 41 -6.27 -10.81 7.05
N ARG A 42 -6.08 -9.78 7.88
CA ARG A 42 -6.32 -9.86 9.31
C ARG A 42 -7.79 -10.17 9.62
N VAL A 43 -8.71 -9.47 8.95
CA VAL A 43 -10.15 -9.68 9.13
C VAL A 43 -10.55 -11.08 8.70
N ILE A 44 -10.05 -11.55 7.55
CA ILE A 44 -10.32 -12.92 7.07
C ILE A 44 -9.80 -13.94 8.06
N SER A 45 -8.60 -13.74 8.58
CA SER A 45 -8.01 -14.64 9.58
C SER A 45 -8.87 -14.70 10.85
N GLU A 46 -9.35 -13.57 11.33
CA GLU A 46 -10.23 -13.52 12.49
C GLU A 46 -11.57 -14.19 12.23
N LEU A 47 -12.17 -13.94 11.06
CA LEU A 47 -13.44 -14.56 10.70
C LEU A 47 -13.31 -16.08 10.58
N THR A 48 -12.22 -16.55 10.01
CA THR A 48 -11.94 -17.99 9.89
C THR A 48 -11.78 -18.61 11.28
N LYS A 49 -11.06 -17.94 12.16
CA LYS A 49 -10.88 -18.40 13.54
C LYS A 49 -12.21 -18.47 14.28
N MET A 50 -13.04 -17.44 14.16
CA MET A 50 -14.38 -17.39 14.77
C MET A 50 -15.26 -18.50 14.23
N SER A 51 -15.21 -18.78 12.94
CA SER A 51 -15.98 -19.85 12.31
C SER A 51 -15.56 -21.22 12.85
N ASN A 52 -14.26 -21.46 12.97
CA ASN A 52 -13.73 -22.68 13.52
C ASN A 52 -14.10 -22.86 15.00
N ASP A 53 -14.03 -21.79 15.77
CA ASP A 53 -14.43 -21.81 17.18
C ASP A 53 -15.93 -22.10 17.32
N ALA A 54 -16.76 -21.52 16.45
CA ALA A 54 -18.20 -21.76 16.43
C ALA A 54 -18.53 -23.22 16.11
N GLU A 55 -17.83 -23.83 15.15
CA GLU A 55 -18.00 -25.24 14.81
C GLU A 55 -17.60 -26.14 15.95
N LEU A 56 -16.47 -25.86 16.60
CA LEU A 56 -16.00 -26.61 17.75
C LEU A 56 -17.01 -26.54 18.91
N TYR A 57 -17.49 -25.34 19.17
CA TYR A 57 -18.50 -25.11 20.22
C TYR A 57 -19.78 -25.87 19.94
N LYS A 58 -20.21 -25.86 18.69
CA LYS A 58 -21.39 -26.55 18.24
C LYS A 58 -21.25 -28.10 18.41
N SER A 59 -20.07 -28.61 18.09
CA SER A 59 -19.73 -30.02 18.24
C SER A 59 -19.74 -30.44 19.71
N ILE A 60 -19.21 -29.61 20.61
CA ILE A 60 -19.17 -29.88 22.06
C ILE A 60 -20.59 -29.81 22.65
N GLY A 61 -21.44 -28.91 22.16
CA GLY A 61 -22.80 -28.76 22.61
C GLY A 61 -23.74 -29.85 22.17
N HIS A 62 -23.30 -30.74 21.29
CA HIS A 62 -24.05 -31.86 20.76
C HIS A 62 -23.76 -33.14 21.57
N VAL A 63 -24.23 -33.15 22.75
CA VAL A 63 -24.13 -34.39 23.57
C VAL A 63 -25.46 -35.13 23.53
#